data_cba3d5bf7bf73e17c1bb3cc434f8d4d5
#
_entry.id   cba3d5bf7bf73e17c1bb3cc434f8d4d5
#
_cell.length_a   1.000
_cell.length_b   1.000
_cell.length_c   1.000
_cell.angle_alpha   90.00
_cell.angle_beta   90.00
_cell.angle_gamma   90.00
#
_symmetry.space_group_name_H-M   'P 1'
#
loop_
_entity.id
_entity.type
_entity.pdbx_description
1 polymer ?
#
loop_
_entity_poly.entity_id
_entity_poly.type
_entity_poly.pdbx_seq_one_letter_code
_entity_poly.pdbx_strand_id
1 'polypeptide(L)'
;MSQSDANESVMARKFERVCEILEQNKYDSNRLIPILQAVQEEYRYLPEKILTFIAISLKVPPAKIYGVATFYSHFALKPKGRFVIKVCDGTACHVKNSLPIIEAIFKKLQLTETKNTTDDMMFTLETVSCLGACGLAPVVVVNDDVHSLMTPQKTIALLDTLIKEEEHESVAC
;
A
#
# COMPACT_ATOMS: atom_id res chain seq x y z
N MET A 1 26.74 4.60 17.58
CA MET A 1 26.03 3.74 16.60
C MET A 1 25.37 4.69 15.64
N SER A 2 25.80 4.70 14.38
CA SER A 2 25.27 5.65 13.38
C SER A 2 23.94 5.13 12.82
N GLN A 3 23.07 6.04 12.35
CA GLN A 3 21.80 5.67 11.69
C GLN A 3 22.00 4.72 10.50
N SER A 4 23.20 4.68 9.90
CA SER A 4 23.60 3.74 8.85
C SER A 4 23.63 2.30 9.35
N ASP A 5 24.19 2.04 10.54
CA ASP A 5 24.35 0.68 11.10
C ASP A 5 23.00 0.06 11.49
N ALA A 6 22.06 0.88 11.97
CA ALA A 6 20.70 0.43 12.29
C ALA A 6 19.90 0.08 11.03
N ASN A 7 20.06 0.87 9.96
CA ASN A 7 19.36 0.63 8.71
C ASN A 7 19.89 -0.60 7.96
N GLU A 8 21.20 -0.85 8.05
CA GLU A 8 21.86 -2.03 7.47
C GLU A 8 21.44 -3.32 8.20
N SER A 9 21.33 -3.28 9.51
CA SER A 9 20.85 -4.41 10.32
C SER A 9 19.38 -4.76 10.07
N VAL A 10 18.52 -3.76 9.88
CA VAL A 10 17.09 -3.96 9.53
C VAL A 10 16.96 -4.54 8.13
N MET A 11 17.78 -4.08 7.19
CA MET A 11 17.77 -4.58 5.81
C MET A 11 18.28 -6.03 5.72
N ALA A 12 19.29 -6.37 6.51
CA ALA A 12 19.81 -7.74 6.61
C ALA A 12 18.75 -8.71 7.15
N ARG A 13 18.05 -8.35 8.25
CA ARG A 13 16.97 -9.16 8.83
C ARG A 13 15.81 -9.37 7.84
N LYS A 14 15.42 -8.33 7.12
CA LYS A 14 14.36 -8.43 6.10
C LYS A 14 14.77 -9.36 4.96
N PHE A 15 16.05 -9.35 4.56
CA PHE A 15 16.57 -10.24 3.54
C PHE A 15 16.60 -11.71 4.01
N GLU A 16 16.99 -11.97 5.25
CA GLU A 16 16.89 -13.30 5.87
C GLU A 16 15.45 -13.81 5.83
N ARG A 17 14.48 -12.95 6.11
CA ARG A 17 13.06 -13.30 6.05
C ARG A 17 12.62 -13.71 4.65
N VAL A 18 13.15 -13.09 3.59
CA VAL A 18 12.88 -13.51 2.20
C VAL A 18 13.43 -14.91 1.93
N CYS A 19 14.62 -15.23 2.45
CA CYS A 19 15.18 -16.58 2.34
C CYS A 19 14.28 -17.62 3.04
N GLU A 20 13.82 -17.34 4.25
CA GLU A 20 12.88 -18.21 4.97
C GLU A 20 11.57 -18.43 4.19
N ILE A 21 11.01 -17.37 3.60
CA ILE A 21 9.79 -17.45 2.77
C ILE A 21 10.03 -18.38 1.57
N LEU A 22 11.18 -18.26 0.92
CA LEU A 22 11.54 -19.12 -0.20
C LEU A 22 11.70 -20.58 0.22
N GLU A 23 12.36 -20.85 1.36
CA GLU A 23 12.53 -22.18 1.94
C GLU A 23 11.19 -22.82 2.32
N GLN A 24 10.31 -22.08 3.00
CA GLN A 24 8.94 -22.55 3.36
C GLN A 24 8.14 -22.94 2.12
N ASN A 25 8.38 -22.27 1.01
CA ASN A 25 7.76 -22.57 -0.27
C ASN A 25 8.60 -23.56 -1.13
N LYS A 26 9.66 -24.17 -0.57
CA LYS A 26 10.51 -25.18 -1.21
C LYS A 26 11.11 -24.71 -2.54
N TYR A 27 11.34 -23.42 -2.71
CA TYR A 27 11.79 -22.81 -3.97
C TYR A 27 10.95 -23.22 -5.19
N ASP A 28 9.65 -23.53 -4.97
CA ASP A 28 8.74 -23.94 -6.05
C ASP A 28 8.24 -22.71 -6.83
N SER A 29 8.60 -22.63 -8.10
CA SER A 29 8.18 -21.55 -9.01
C SER A 29 6.66 -21.50 -9.26
N ASN A 30 5.92 -22.58 -8.98
CA ASN A 30 4.47 -22.60 -9.06
C ASN A 30 3.81 -21.88 -7.86
N ARG A 31 4.58 -21.65 -6.80
CA ARG A 31 4.14 -20.91 -5.61
C ARG A 31 4.55 -19.43 -5.64
N LEU A 32 4.78 -18.88 -6.82
CA LEU A 32 5.24 -17.49 -6.99
C LEU A 32 4.29 -16.49 -6.32
N ILE A 33 2.97 -16.62 -6.49
CA ILE A 33 2.00 -15.68 -5.91
C ILE A 33 2.05 -15.69 -4.37
N PRO A 34 1.96 -16.83 -3.66
CA PRO A 34 2.14 -16.88 -2.21
C PRO A 34 3.49 -16.30 -1.73
N ILE A 35 4.58 -16.55 -2.46
CA ILE A 35 5.89 -15.98 -2.14
C ILE A 35 5.86 -14.46 -2.22
N LEU A 36 5.32 -13.90 -3.31
CA LEU A 36 5.22 -12.44 -3.48
C LEU A 36 4.30 -11.80 -2.43
N GLN A 37 3.21 -12.47 -2.03
CA GLN A 37 2.33 -12.00 -0.96
C GLN A 37 3.08 -11.91 0.37
N ALA A 38 3.76 -12.97 0.79
CA ALA A 38 4.53 -12.99 2.03
C ALA A 38 5.66 -11.95 2.04
N VAL A 39 6.33 -11.76 0.89
CA VAL A 39 7.36 -10.72 0.76
C VAL A 39 6.75 -9.32 0.85
N GLN A 40 5.58 -9.09 0.25
CA GLN A 40 4.91 -7.79 0.34
C GLN A 40 4.41 -7.50 1.76
N GLU A 41 3.97 -8.49 2.52
CA GLU A 41 3.62 -8.33 3.94
C GLU A 41 4.84 -7.85 4.74
N GLU A 42 6.02 -8.41 4.49
CA GLU A 42 7.27 -8.04 5.17
C GLU A 42 7.76 -6.63 4.82
N TYR A 43 7.74 -6.29 3.52
CA TYR A 43 8.28 -5.02 3.02
C TYR A 43 7.21 -3.93 2.84
N ARG A 44 5.93 -4.29 2.88
CA ARG A 44 4.75 -3.48 2.52
C ARG A 44 4.66 -3.11 1.02
N TYR A 45 5.64 -3.50 0.23
CA TYR A 45 5.69 -3.40 -1.23
C TYR A 45 6.71 -4.41 -1.76
N LEU A 46 6.85 -4.53 -3.07
CA LEU A 46 7.79 -5.46 -3.71
C LEU A 46 9.02 -4.69 -4.26
N PRO A 47 10.15 -4.59 -3.50
CA PRO A 47 11.35 -3.93 -3.97
C PRO A 47 11.96 -4.63 -5.18
N GLU A 48 12.43 -3.87 -6.16
CA GLU A 48 13.02 -4.39 -7.40
C GLU A 48 14.19 -5.36 -7.15
N LYS A 49 15.06 -5.02 -6.19
CA LYS A 49 16.20 -5.89 -5.82
C LYS A 49 15.74 -7.25 -5.28
N ILE A 50 14.65 -7.27 -4.51
CA ILE A 50 14.06 -8.50 -3.96
C ILE A 50 13.39 -9.31 -5.06
N LEU A 51 12.66 -8.67 -5.98
CA LEU A 51 12.07 -9.36 -7.13
C LEU A 51 13.15 -10.04 -8.00
N THR A 52 14.26 -9.35 -8.24
CA THR A 52 15.41 -9.92 -8.96
C THR A 52 16.01 -11.12 -8.22
N PHE A 53 16.17 -11.02 -6.90
CA PHE A 53 16.67 -12.13 -6.07
C PHE A 53 15.72 -13.34 -6.11
N ILE A 54 14.41 -13.12 -6.02
CA ILE A 54 13.40 -14.19 -6.13
C ILE A 54 13.48 -14.86 -7.51
N ALA A 55 13.64 -14.08 -8.59
CA ALA A 55 13.78 -14.62 -9.94
C ALA A 55 14.97 -15.59 -10.06
N ILE A 56 16.13 -15.20 -9.52
CA ILE A 56 17.33 -16.02 -9.50
C ILE A 56 17.12 -17.28 -8.66
N SER A 57 16.57 -17.12 -7.46
CA SER A 57 16.36 -18.23 -6.51
C SER A 57 15.37 -19.27 -7.03
N LEU A 58 14.30 -18.84 -7.70
CA LEU A 58 13.30 -19.72 -8.31
C LEU A 58 13.70 -20.21 -9.71
N LYS A 59 14.84 -19.74 -10.27
CA LYS A 59 15.31 -20.04 -11.62
C LYS A 59 14.27 -19.72 -12.70
N VAL A 60 13.56 -18.61 -12.55
CA VAL A 60 12.57 -18.12 -13.52
C VAL A 60 13.02 -16.80 -14.13
N PRO A 61 12.61 -16.49 -15.37
CA PRO A 61 12.92 -15.20 -15.98
C PRO A 61 12.34 -14.04 -15.14
N PRO A 62 13.09 -12.94 -14.92
CA PRO A 62 12.59 -11.75 -14.22
C PRO A 62 11.29 -11.22 -14.83
N ALA A 63 11.13 -11.30 -16.15
CA ALA A 63 9.90 -10.90 -16.85
C ALA A 63 8.64 -11.63 -16.33
N LYS A 64 8.76 -12.91 -15.93
CA LYS A 64 7.65 -13.67 -15.33
C LYS A 64 7.27 -13.10 -13.96
N ILE A 65 8.26 -12.76 -13.14
CA ILE A 65 8.04 -12.16 -11.81
C ILE A 65 7.34 -10.80 -11.96
N TYR A 66 7.89 -9.92 -12.79
CA TYR A 66 7.31 -8.60 -13.04
C TYR A 66 5.92 -8.68 -13.69
N GLY A 67 5.71 -9.64 -14.61
CA GLY A 67 4.40 -9.89 -15.20
C GLY A 67 3.35 -10.23 -14.15
N VAL A 68 3.67 -11.09 -13.18
CA VAL A 68 2.76 -11.41 -12.07
C VAL A 68 2.58 -10.20 -11.15
N ALA A 69 3.66 -9.51 -10.77
CA ALA A 69 3.61 -8.37 -9.86
C ALA A 69 2.84 -7.16 -10.43
N THR A 70 2.81 -7.00 -11.75
CA THR A 70 2.05 -5.92 -12.42
C THR A 70 0.63 -6.32 -12.80
N PHE A 71 0.36 -7.61 -12.99
CA PHE A 71 -0.96 -8.10 -13.36
C PHE A 71 -1.96 -8.03 -12.20
N TYR A 72 -1.53 -8.36 -11.00
CA TYR A 72 -2.39 -8.35 -9.82
C TYR A 72 -2.32 -6.98 -9.11
N SER A 73 -3.44 -6.25 -9.07
CA SER A 73 -3.54 -4.94 -8.42
C SER A 73 -3.25 -4.95 -6.90
N HIS A 74 -3.26 -6.12 -6.28
CA HIS A 74 -2.88 -6.30 -4.88
C HIS A 74 -1.38 -5.99 -4.65
N PHE A 75 -0.53 -6.26 -5.64
CA PHE A 75 0.90 -6.02 -5.51
C PHE A 75 1.27 -4.55 -5.72
N ALA A 76 2.12 -4.05 -4.82
CA ALA A 76 2.65 -2.71 -4.87
C ALA A 76 4.15 -2.73 -5.23
N LEU A 77 4.52 -2.11 -6.35
CA LEU A 77 5.93 -1.99 -6.78
C LEU A 77 6.61 -0.73 -6.24
N LYS A 78 5.83 0.18 -5.66
CA LYS A 78 6.32 1.39 -4.99
C LYS A 78 5.92 1.36 -3.54
N PRO A 79 6.74 1.93 -2.65
CA PRO A 79 6.37 2.03 -1.25
C PRO A 79 5.08 2.83 -1.10
N LYS A 80 4.22 2.40 -0.18
CA LYS A 80 2.98 3.09 0.20
C LYS A 80 3.19 3.79 1.54
N GLY A 81 2.45 4.85 1.75
CA GLY A 81 2.39 5.55 3.03
C GLY A 81 1.84 4.67 4.16
N ARG A 82 1.99 5.13 5.38
CA ARG A 82 1.48 4.46 6.59
C ARG A 82 -0.04 4.28 6.52
N PHE A 83 -0.76 5.29 6.05
CA PHE A 83 -2.20 5.25 5.81
C PHE A 83 -2.50 5.14 4.32
N VAL A 84 -3.07 4.01 3.92
CA VAL A 84 -3.52 3.79 2.55
C VAL A 84 -5.01 4.10 2.48
N ILE A 85 -5.36 5.20 1.83
CA ILE A 85 -6.72 5.68 1.67
C ILE A 85 -7.25 5.17 0.33
N LYS A 86 -8.25 4.30 0.37
CA LYS A 86 -8.92 3.78 -0.83
C LYS A 86 -10.29 4.42 -0.96
N VAL A 87 -10.51 5.17 -2.04
CA VAL A 87 -11.82 5.76 -2.35
C VAL A 87 -12.49 4.94 -3.43
N CYS A 88 -13.69 4.45 -3.12
CA CYS A 88 -14.51 3.73 -4.10
C CYS A 88 -15.11 4.69 -5.12
N ASP A 89 -14.86 4.43 -6.41
CA ASP A 89 -15.46 5.16 -7.53
C ASP A 89 -16.31 4.24 -8.44
N GLY A 90 -16.83 3.15 -7.86
CA GLY A 90 -17.85 2.32 -8.53
C GLY A 90 -19.16 3.10 -8.73
N THR A 91 -20.00 2.64 -9.65
CA THR A 91 -21.23 3.33 -10.08
C THR A 91 -22.06 3.92 -8.94
N ALA A 92 -22.30 3.15 -7.86
CA ALA A 92 -23.11 3.62 -6.73
C ALA A 92 -22.41 4.75 -5.95
N CYS A 93 -21.09 4.70 -5.78
CA CYS A 93 -20.30 5.74 -5.13
C CYS A 93 -20.18 6.97 -6.03
N HIS A 94 -19.94 6.77 -7.31
CA HIS A 94 -19.83 7.83 -8.30
C HIS A 94 -21.12 8.66 -8.37
N VAL A 95 -22.29 8.02 -8.50
CA VAL A 95 -23.60 8.69 -8.49
C VAL A 95 -23.86 9.44 -7.18
N LYS A 96 -23.28 8.97 -6.06
CA LYS A 96 -23.36 9.62 -4.73
C LYS A 96 -22.18 10.57 -4.44
N ASN A 97 -21.54 11.10 -5.50
CA ASN A 97 -20.50 12.12 -5.43
C ASN A 97 -19.18 11.66 -4.75
N SER A 98 -18.59 10.52 -5.19
CA SER A 98 -17.24 10.11 -4.80
C SER A 98 -16.16 11.05 -5.34
N LEU A 99 -16.32 11.63 -6.54
CA LEU A 99 -15.33 12.53 -7.15
C LEU A 99 -14.97 13.75 -6.27
N PRO A 100 -15.93 14.52 -5.72
CA PRO A 100 -15.61 15.61 -4.79
C PRO A 100 -14.84 15.16 -3.54
N ILE A 101 -14.97 13.89 -3.12
CA ILE A 101 -14.18 13.33 -2.02
C ILE A 101 -12.74 13.16 -2.45
N ILE A 102 -12.51 12.57 -3.63
CA ILE A 102 -11.18 12.37 -4.21
C ILE A 102 -10.47 13.73 -4.39
N GLU A 103 -11.16 14.71 -4.97
CA GLU A 103 -10.61 16.07 -5.17
C GLU A 103 -10.24 16.74 -3.84
N ALA A 104 -11.06 16.58 -2.81
CA ALA A 104 -10.80 17.13 -1.48
C ALA A 104 -9.53 16.50 -0.85
N ILE A 105 -9.32 15.19 -1.03
CA ILE A 105 -8.11 14.50 -0.56
C ILE A 105 -6.88 14.98 -1.34
N PHE A 106 -6.94 15.04 -2.68
CA PHE A 106 -5.85 15.55 -3.51
C PHE A 106 -5.41 16.95 -3.07
N LYS A 107 -6.38 17.84 -2.85
CA LYS A 107 -6.12 19.21 -2.41
C LYS A 107 -5.55 19.28 -1.00
N LYS A 108 -6.09 18.50 -0.06
CA LYS A 108 -5.65 18.49 1.35
C LYS A 108 -4.23 17.96 1.50
N LEU A 109 -3.91 16.87 0.82
CA LEU A 109 -2.63 16.17 0.92
C LEU A 109 -1.61 16.63 -0.14
N GLN A 110 -1.94 17.63 -0.97
CA GLN A 110 -1.11 18.15 -2.06
C GLN A 110 -0.62 17.05 -3.02
N LEU A 111 -1.49 16.07 -3.29
CA LEU A 111 -1.24 14.97 -4.21
C LEU A 111 -1.61 15.35 -5.65
N THR A 112 -1.13 14.55 -6.60
CA THR A 112 -1.45 14.67 -8.03
C THR A 112 -1.74 13.28 -8.60
N GLU A 113 -2.31 13.20 -9.80
CA GLU A 113 -2.57 11.92 -10.48
C GLU A 113 -1.30 11.07 -10.67
N THR A 114 -0.15 11.72 -10.81
CA THR A 114 1.16 11.06 -10.96
C THR A 114 1.85 10.77 -9.63
N LYS A 115 1.47 11.51 -8.57
CA LYS A 115 2.04 11.39 -7.23
C LYS A 115 0.92 11.15 -6.22
N ASN A 116 0.64 9.89 -5.98
CA ASN A 116 -0.44 9.42 -5.10
C ASN A 116 0.00 9.15 -3.64
N THR A 117 1.28 9.40 -3.31
CA THR A 117 1.83 9.24 -1.96
C THR A 117 2.47 10.55 -1.52
N THR A 118 2.27 10.94 -0.27
CA THR A 118 2.87 12.15 0.32
C THR A 118 4.38 11.97 0.52
N ASP A 119 5.15 13.09 0.53
CA ASP A 119 6.62 13.04 0.65
C ASP A 119 7.09 12.49 1.98
N ASP A 120 6.31 12.71 3.04
CA ASP A 120 6.53 12.18 4.39
C ASP A 120 6.18 10.69 4.52
N MET A 121 5.71 10.07 3.44
CA MET A 121 5.25 8.67 3.42
C MET A 121 4.13 8.38 4.43
N MET A 122 3.37 9.40 4.82
CA MET A 122 2.25 9.24 5.75
C MET A 122 1.01 8.70 5.03
N PHE A 123 0.64 9.29 3.89
CA PHE A 123 -0.58 8.95 3.16
C PHE A 123 -0.31 8.47 1.74
N THR A 124 -1.09 7.46 1.32
CA THR A 124 -1.22 7.05 -0.09
C THR A 124 -2.68 7.04 -0.47
N LEU A 125 -3.05 7.73 -1.55
CA LEU A 125 -4.40 7.72 -2.11
C LEU A 125 -4.49 6.71 -3.25
N GLU A 126 -5.49 5.83 -3.19
CA GLU A 126 -5.84 4.88 -4.25
C GLU A 126 -7.31 5.03 -4.61
N THR A 127 -7.62 5.14 -5.88
CA THR A 127 -9.00 5.06 -6.38
C THR A 127 -9.27 3.62 -6.82
N VAL A 128 -10.35 3.04 -6.32
CA VAL A 128 -10.73 1.65 -6.64
C VAL A 128 -12.09 1.60 -7.34
N SER A 129 -12.20 0.74 -8.34
CA SER A 129 -13.41 0.64 -9.16
C SER A 129 -14.64 0.19 -8.36
N CYS A 130 -14.50 -0.71 -7.39
CA CYS A 130 -15.58 -1.12 -6.51
C CYS A 130 -15.06 -1.88 -5.28
N LEU A 131 -15.55 -1.49 -4.09
CA LEU A 131 -15.24 -2.17 -2.82
C LEU A 131 -16.33 -3.19 -2.41
N GLY A 132 -17.40 -3.31 -3.19
CA GLY A 132 -18.51 -4.23 -2.89
C GLY A 132 -19.51 -3.73 -1.84
N ALA A 133 -19.28 -2.59 -1.19
CA ALA A 133 -20.09 -2.05 -0.09
C ALA A 133 -21.09 -0.99 -0.56
N CYS A 134 -21.81 -1.22 -1.66
CA CYS A 134 -22.65 -0.23 -2.34
C CYS A 134 -23.78 0.36 -1.48
N GLY A 135 -24.29 -0.39 -0.50
CA GLY A 135 -25.28 0.11 0.46
C GLY A 135 -24.76 1.22 1.39
N LEU A 136 -23.44 1.28 1.56
CA LEU A 136 -22.75 2.25 2.41
C LEU A 136 -22.18 3.45 1.64
N ALA A 137 -22.45 3.53 0.34
CA ALA A 137 -21.90 4.54 -0.57
C ALA A 137 -22.24 5.99 -0.17
N PRO A 138 -21.31 6.95 -0.36
CA PRO A 138 -19.93 6.80 -0.79
C PRO A 138 -19.04 6.18 0.29
N VAL A 139 -18.08 5.33 -0.11
CA VAL A 139 -17.22 4.57 0.81
C VAL A 139 -15.75 4.98 0.65
N VAL A 140 -15.12 5.23 1.77
CA VAL A 140 -13.67 5.42 1.89
C VAL A 140 -13.14 4.37 2.87
N VAL A 141 -12.02 3.74 2.54
CA VAL A 141 -11.33 2.80 3.43
C VAL A 141 -9.97 3.36 3.75
N VAL A 142 -9.61 3.37 5.03
CA VAL A 142 -8.27 3.74 5.50
C VAL A 142 -7.63 2.49 6.10
N ASN A 143 -6.60 1.98 5.46
CA ASN A 143 -6.02 0.67 5.73
C ASN A 143 -7.11 -0.42 5.65
N ASP A 144 -7.65 -0.88 6.80
CA ASP A 144 -8.70 -1.90 6.89
C ASP A 144 -10.03 -1.32 7.43
N ASP A 145 -10.03 -0.06 7.88
CA ASP A 145 -11.20 0.59 8.45
C ASP A 145 -12.11 1.17 7.37
N VAL A 146 -13.38 0.76 7.40
CA VAL A 146 -14.40 1.15 6.41
C VAL A 146 -15.21 2.32 6.91
N HIS A 147 -15.16 3.44 6.20
CA HIS A 147 -15.94 4.65 6.48
C HIS A 147 -17.08 4.80 5.45
N SER A 148 -18.32 4.82 5.95
CA SER A 148 -19.54 4.86 5.14
C SER A 148 -20.14 6.26 5.06
N LEU A 149 -20.97 6.48 4.02
CA LEU A 149 -21.73 7.74 3.82
C LEU A 149 -20.81 8.96 3.94
N MET A 150 -19.66 8.87 3.28
CA MET A 150 -18.62 9.88 3.33
C MET A 150 -18.99 11.11 2.51
N THR A 151 -18.51 12.26 2.97
CA THR A 151 -18.57 13.55 2.28
C THR A 151 -17.19 14.18 2.29
N PRO A 152 -16.91 15.17 1.42
CA PRO A 152 -15.61 15.87 1.45
C PRO A 152 -15.25 16.41 2.85
N GLN A 153 -16.23 16.97 3.57
CA GLN A 153 -16.02 17.52 4.92
C GLN A 153 -15.66 16.43 5.94
N LYS A 154 -16.40 15.31 5.94
CA LYS A 154 -16.11 14.18 6.83
C LYS A 154 -14.74 13.57 6.53
N THR A 155 -14.39 13.49 5.25
CA THR A 155 -13.09 12.96 4.82
C THR A 155 -11.94 13.85 5.28
N ILE A 156 -12.07 15.17 5.15
CA ILE A 156 -11.03 16.09 5.66
C ILE A 156 -10.91 15.98 7.19
N ALA A 157 -12.05 15.92 7.91
CA ALA A 157 -12.02 15.75 9.36
C ALA A 157 -11.34 14.43 9.78
N LEU A 158 -11.58 13.33 9.05
CA LEU A 158 -10.91 12.07 9.27
C LEU A 158 -9.39 12.20 9.07
N LEU A 159 -8.95 12.84 7.97
CA LEU A 159 -7.52 13.09 7.71
C LEU A 159 -6.87 13.93 8.82
N ASP A 160 -7.55 14.98 9.28
CA ASP A 160 -7.06 15.83 10.36
C ASP A 160 -6.90 15.05 11.68
N THR A 161 -7.79 14.07 11.93
CA THR A 161 -7.67 13.18 13.11
C THR A 161 -6.45 12.28 12.99
N LEU A 162 -6.24 11.63 11.84
CA LEU A 162 -5.10 10.76 11.59
C LEU A 162 -3.75 11.52 11.68
N ILE A 163 -3.70 12.77 11.20
CA ILE A 163 -2.50 13.61 11.31
C ILE A 163 -2.18 13.90 12.78
N LYS A 164 -3.20 14.25 13.59
CA LYS A 164 -3.01 14.54 15.02
C LYS A 164 -2.59 13.30 15.83
N GLU A 165 -3.12 12.13 15.53
CA GLU A 165 -2.74 10.88 16.19
C GLU A 165 -1.26 10.58 15.97
N GLU A 166 -0.75 10.80 14.76
CA GLU A 166 0.67 10.65 14.46
C GLU A 166 1.57 11.67 15.18
N GLU A 167 1.14 12.93 15.24
CA GLU A 167 1.88 13.95 15.96
C GLU A 167 2.00 13.59 17.46
N HIS A 168 0.96 13.00 18.05
CA HIS A 168 0.97 12.53 19.43
C HIS A 168 1.87 11.29 19.65
N GLU A 169 1.89 10.33 18.73
CA GLU A 169 2.78 9.16 18.81
C GLU A 169 4.25 9.54 18.63
N SER A 170 4.55 10.50 17.75
CA SER A 170 5.93 10.97 17.51
C SER A 170 6.53 11.77 18.69
N VAL A 171 5.70 12.34 19.58
CA VAL A 171 6.13 13.10 20.75
C VAL A 171 6.29 12.18 22.00
N ALA A 172 5.71 10.96 21.97
CA ALA A 172 5.74 10.00 23.09
C ALA A 172 6.94 9.01 23.04
N CYS A 173 7.82 9.11 22.04
CA CYS A 173 9.10 8.41 21.91
C CYS A 173 10.26 9.36 22.10
#